data_b06c19ef40296d0519cc890e1999ea46
#
_entry.id   b06c19ef40296d0519cc890e1999ea46
#
_cell.length_a   1.000
_cell.length_b   1.000
_cell.length_c   1.000
_cell.angle_alpha   90.00
_cell.angle_beta   90.00
_cell.angle_gamma   90.00
#
_symmetry.space_group_name_H-M   'P 1'
#
loop_
_entity.id
_entity.type
_entity.pdbx_description
1 polymer ?
#
loop_
_entity_poly.entity_id
_entity_poly.type
_entity_poly.pdbx_seq_one_letter_code
_entity_poly.pdbx_strand_id
1 'polypeptide(L)'
;MTLVAISLAILSACIHALWNFFTKKSHPNASFFLLATLTGALMLSPILILHSDTLLHHIPDRVWMLLIIAGFFLALYFISLARAYTEGELSIAYPIARAMPIIIVLAVVVYLGRADQISLQSVLGSALVVFWLLYD
;
A
#
# COMPACT_ATOMS: atom_id res chain seq x y z
N MET A 1 -22.57 6.84 2.81
CA MET A 1 -21.91 5.70 2.12
C MET A 1 -23.00 4.69 1.78
N THR A 2 -22.98 4.13 0.57
CA THR A 2 -23.94 3.08 0.19
C THR A 2 -23.60 1.76 0.88
N LEU A 3 -24.61 0.94 1.15
CA LEU A 3 -24.42 -0.38 1.80
C LEU A 3 -23.43 -1.25 0.99
N VAL A 4 -23.45 -1.12 -0.34
CA VAL A 4 -22.50 -1.79 -1.25
C VAL A 4 -21.06 -1.34 -0.99
N ALA A 5 -20.82 -0.03 -0.80
CA ALA A 5 -19.48 0.47 -0.51
C ALA A 5 -18.93 -0.07 0.83
N ILE A 6 -19.79 -0.16 1.84
CA ILE A 6 -19.41 -0.71 3.16
C ILE A 6 -19.09 -2.21 3.04
N SER A 7 -19.93 -2.98 2.35
CA SER A 7 -19.69 -4.42 2.18
C SER A 7 -18.41 -4.72 1.40
N LEU A 8 -18.12 -3.93 0.34
CA LEU A 8 -16.87 -4.04 -0.42
C LEU A 8 -15.65 -3.67 0.43
N ALA A 9 -15.75 -2.64 1.27
CA ALA A 9 -14.66 -2.26 2.17
C ALA A 9 -14.38 -3.37 3.21
N ILE A 10 -15.41 -3.97 3.79
CA ILE A 10 -15.25 -5.08 4.74
C ILE A 10 -14.63 -6.30 4.04
N LEU A 11 -15.14 -6.67 2.85
CA LEU A 11 -14.59 -7.77 2.07
C LEU A 11 -13.12 -7.54 1.72
N SER A 12 -12.76 -6.34 1.27
CA SER A 12 -11.38 -5.95 0.99
C SER A 12 -10.49 -6.07 2.23
N ALA A 13 -10.97 -5.62 3.39
CA ALA A 13 -10.24 -5.71 4.65
C ALA A 13 -10.01 -7.19 5.06
N CYS A 14 -11.02 -8.04 4.91
CA CYS A 14 -10.89 -9.48 5.18
C CYS A 14 -9.86 -10.15 4.25
N ILE A 15 -9.93 -9.88 2.95
CA ILE A 15 -8.97 -10.40 1.96
C ILE A 15 -7.56 -9.94 2.31
N HIS A 16 -7.38 -8.67 2.66
CA HIS A 16 -6.09 -8.12 3.04
C HIS A 16 -5.53 -8.76 4.32
N ALA A 17 -6.38 -8.99 5.31
CA ALA A 17 -5.98 -9.68 6.54
C ALA A 17 -5.55 -11.13 6.27
N LEU A 18 -6.31 -11.87 5.46
CA LEU A 18 -5.96 -13.22 5.02
C LEU A 18 -4.64 -13.25 4.26
N TRP A 19 -4.44 -12.32 3.33
CA TRP A 19 -3.18 -12.18 2.63
C TRP A 19 -1.99 -12.01 3.58
N ASN A 20 -2.09 -11.09 4.53
CA ASN A 20 -1.03 -10.85 5.51
C ASN A 20 -0.76 -12.10 6.37
N PHE A 21 -1.80 -12.81 6.81
CA PHE A 21 -1.68 -14.03 7.57
C PHE A 21 -0.94 -15.13 6.80
N PHE A 22 -1.36 -15.40 5.56
CA PHE A 22 -0.71 -16.41 4.72
C PHE A 22 0.72 -16.02 4.34
N THR A 23 0.96 -14.75 4.04
CA THR A 23 2.30 -14.23 3.74
C THR A 23 3.24 -14.45 4.91
N LYS A 24 2.81 -14.11 6.14
CA LYS A 24 3.62 -14.34 7.35
C LYS A 24 3.96 -15.83 7.55
N LYS A 25 3.02 -16.71 7.27
CA LYS A 25 3.21 -18.18 7.44
C LYS A 25 4.13 -18.78 6.38
N SER A 26 4.24 -18.18 5.21
CA SER A 26 5.00 -18.70 4.05
C SER A 26 6.49 -18.40 4.08
N HIS A 27 7.00 -17.66 5.07
CA HIS A 27 8.39 -17.18 5.09
C HIS A 27 8.78 -16.51 3.76
N PRO A 28 8.09 -15.42 3.35
CA PRO A 28 8.20 -14.89 2.01
C PRO A 28 9.58 -14.28 1.76
N ASN A 29 10.12 -14.61 0.59
CA ASN A 29 11.33 -14.01 0.04
C ASN A 29 10.98 -13.04 -1.10
N ALA A 30 11.97 -12.38 -1.68
CA ALA A 30 11.77 -11.43 -2.79
C ALA A 30 11.07 -12.09 -4.00
N SER A 31 11.38 -13.36 -4.30
CA SER A 31 10.73 -14.12 -5.39
C SER A 31 9.25 -14.35 -5.14
N PHE A 32 8.83 -14.57 -3.89
CA PHE A 32 7.43 -14.70 -3.51
C PHE A 32 6.64 -13.41 -3.87
N PHE A 33 7.16 -12.25 -3.47
CA PHE A 33 6.52 -10.96 -3.78
C PHE A 33 6.51 -10.67 -5.28
N LEU A 34 7.58 -11.01 -6.00
CA LEU A 34 7.62 -10.88 -7.45
C LEU A 34 6.53 -11.72 -8.12
N LEU A 35 6.44 -13.01 -7.78
CA LEU A 35 5.43 -13.92 -8.32
C LEU A 35 4.01 -13.45 -7.99
N ALA A 36 3.76 -13.01 -6.75
CA ALA A 36 2.47 -12.50 -6.33
C ALA A 36 2.07 -11.25 -7.15
N THR A 37 3.01 -10.33 -7.36
CA THR A 37 2.78 -9.12 -8.16
C THR A 37 2.53 -9.44 -9.63
N LEU A 38 3.31 -10.35 -10.22
CA LEU A 38 3.11 -10.81 -11.60
C LEU A 38 1.76 -11.51 -11.78
N THR A 39 1.37 -12.34 -10.83
CA THR A 39 0.05 -13.02 -10.86
C THR A 39 -1.08 -11.99 -10.81
N GLY A 40 -0.98 -11.00 -9.92
CA GLY A 40 -1.95 -9.90 -9.85
C GLY A 40 -2.01 -9.10 -11.16
N ALA A 41 -0.87 -8.77 -11.75
CA ALA A 41 -0.79 -8.07 -13.03
C ALA A 41 -1.41 -8.88 -14.18
N LEU A 42 -1.15 -10.19 -14.23
CA LEU A 42 -1.76 -11.10 -15.21
C LEU A 42 -3.28 -11.20 -15.03
N MET A 43 -3.77 -11.26 -13.80
CA MET A 43 -5.22 -11.30 -13.53
C MET A 43 -5.92 -10.00 -13.91
N LEU A 44 -5.27 -8.86 -13.80
CA LEU A 44 -5.83 -7.56 -14.17
C LEU A 44 -5.63 -7.22 -15.66
N SER A 45 -4.72 -7.89 -16.35
CA SER A 45 -4.41 -7.61 -17.76
C SER A 45 -5.60 -7.71 -18.71
N PRO A 46 -6.59 -8.63 -18.58
CA PRO A 46 -7.75 -8.65 -19.45
C PRO A 46 -8.59 -7.37 -19.36
N ILE A 47 -8.73 -6.82 -18.15
CA ILE A 47 -9.46 -5.56 -17.94
C ILE A 47 -8.73 -4.41 -18.64
N LEU A 48 -7.40 -4.36 -18.51
CA LEU A 48 -6.57 -3.35 -19.15
C LEU A 48 -6.65 -3.44 -20.68
N ILE A 49 -6.63 -4.66 -21.24
CA ILE A 49 -6.69 -4.88 -22.68
C ILE A 49 -8.07 -4.49 -23.23
N LEU A 50 -9.15 -4.89 -22.57
CA LEU A 50 -10.52 -4.61 -23.00
C LEU A 50 -10.88 -3.13 -22.93
N HIS A 51 -10.24 -2.36 -22.05
CA HIS A 51 -10.49 -0.94 -21.84
C HIS A 51 -9.28 -0.07 -22.19
N SER A 52 -8.36 -0.60 -23.02
CA SER A 52 -7.11 0.11 -23.37
C SER A 52 -7.37 1.49 -23.97
N ASP A 53 -8.36 1.63 -24.86
CA ASP A 53 -8.68 2.90 -25.51
C ASP A 53 -9.15 3.96 -24.52
N THR A 54 -9.95 3.57 -23.53
CA THR A 54 -10.47 4.49 -22.52
C THR A 54 -9.47 4.77 -21.40
N LEU A 55 -8.65 3.78 -21.03
CA LEU A 55 -7.73 3.89 -19.91
C LEU A 55 -6.36 4.46 -20.31
N LEU A 56 -5.80 4.05 -21.49
CA LEU A 56 -4.44 4.39 -21.84
C LEU A 56 -4.33 5.69 -22.65
N HIS A 57 -5.27 5.96 -23.57
CA HIS A 57 -5.20 7.14 -24.44
C HIS A 57 -5.47 8.47 -23.72
N HIS A 58 -6.06 8.43 -22.53
CA HIS A 58 -6.38 9.63 -21.75
C HIS A 58 -5.41 9.88 -20.59
N ILE A 59 -4.35 9.06 -20.47
CA ILE A 59 -3.36 9.23 -19.39
C ILE A 59 -2.32 10.26 -19.83
N PRO A 60 -2.20 11.42 -19.16
CA PRO A 60 -1.15 12.39 -19.42
C PRO A 60 0.25 11.80 -19.18
N ASP A 61 1.26 12.25 -19.93
CA ASP A 61 2.66 11.80 -19.79
C ASP A 61 3.19 11.90 -18.35
N ARG A 62 2.76 12.92 -17.62
CA ARG A 62 3.11 13.11 -16.20
C ARG A 62 2.67 11.94 -15.33
N VAL A 63 1.53 11.32 -15.65
CA VAL A 63 1.01 10.17 -14.89
C VAL A 63 1.85 8.93 -15.16
N TRP A 64 2.32 8.74 -16.40
CA TRP A 64 3.24 7.65 -16.74
C TRP A 64 4.54 7.75 -15.95
N MET A 65 5.12 8.93 -15.85
CA MET A 65 6.30 9.17 -15.04
C MET A 65 6.05 8.83 -13.55
N LEU A 66 4.91 9.27 -13.01
CA LEU A 66 4.54 8.96 -11.63
C LEU A 66 4.32 7.46 -11.40
N LEU A 67 3.73 6.74 -12.36
CA LEU A 67 3.55 5.29 -12.29
C LEU A 67 4.90 4.54 -12.26
N ILE A 68 5.86 4.97 -13.08
CA ILE A 68 7.21 4.38 -13.10
C ILE A 68 7.90 4.61 -11.74
N ILE A 69 7.85 5.84 -11.22
CA ILE A 69 8.42 6.18 -9.92
C ILE A 69 7.74 5.38 -8.80
N ALA A 70 6.42 5.31 -8.81
CA ALA A 70 5.66 4.53 -7.83
C ALA A 70 6.00 3.03 -7.90
N GLY A 71 6.13 2.47 -9.11
CA GLY A 71 6.55 1.08 -9.31
C GLY A 71 7.96 0.81 -8.77
N PHE A 72 8.88 1.73 -8.98
CA PHE A 72 10.24 1.64 -8.42
C PHE A 72 10.22 1.61 -6.89
N PHE A 73 9.51 2.54 -6.25
CA PHE A 73 9.40 2.55 -4.78
C PHE A 73 8.66 1.32 -4.24
N LEU A 74 7.67 0.82 -4.96
CA LEU A 74 6.97 -0.41 -4.60
C LEU A 74 7.91 -1.63 -4.65
N ALA A 75 8.77 -1.72 -5.65
CA ALA A 75 9.78 -2.77 -5.73
C ALA A 75 10.78 -2.70 -4.56
N LEU A 76 11.28 -1.50 -4.24
CA LEU A 76 12.15 -1.29 -3.07
C LEU A 76 11.45 -1.68 -1.76
N TYR A 77 10.17 -1.32 -1.61
CA TYR A 77 9.37 -1.72 -0.46
C TYR A 77 9.28 -3.24 -0.32
N PHE A 78 8.98 -3.98 -1.39
CA PHE A 78 8.89 -5.43 -1.33
C PHE A 78 10.23 -6.10 -1.05
N ILE A 79 11.34 -5.60 -1.60
CA ILE A 79 12.68 -6.10 -1.30
C ILE A 79 13.02 -5.88 0.17
N SER A 80 12.74 -4.70 0.70
CA SER A 80 12.98 -4.36 2.10
C SER A 80 12.12 -5.21 3.03
N LEU A 81 10.86 -5.40 2.67
CA LEU A 81 9.92 -6.23 3.42
C LEU A 81 10.37 -7.70 3.42
N ALA A 82 10.81 -8.24 2.27
CA ALA A 82 11.34 -9.60 2.19
C ALA A 82 12.55 -9.79 3.10
N ARG A 83 13.48 -8.83 3.14
CA ARG A 83 14.63 -8.87 4.07
C ARG A 83 14.19 -8.82 5.54
N ALA A 84 13.24 -7.94 5.86
CA ALA A 84 12.69 -7.86 7.22
C ALA A 84 12.04 -9.18 7.67
N TYR A 85 11.42 -9.92 6.76
CA TYR A 85 10.85 -11.25 7.04
C TYR A 85 11.91 -12.33 7.23
N THR A 86 13.08 -12.22 6.58
CA THR A 86 14.12 -13.24 6.65
C THR A 86 15.17 -12.98 7.74
N GLU A 87 15.46 -11.72 8.04
CA GLU A 87 16.58 -11.33 8.90
C GLU A 87 16.14 -10.63 10.20
N GLY A 88 14.89 -10.15 10.27
CA GLY A 88 14.44 -9.24 11.31
C GLY A 88 13.44 -9.82 12.31
N GLU A 89 13.37 -9.18 13.47
CA GLU A 89 12.26 -9.33 14.39
C GLU A 89 11.02 -8.64 13.79
N LEU A 90 10.11 -9.43 13.25
CA LEU A 90 8.87 -8.98 12.63
C LEU A 90 8.00 -8.12 13.54
N SER A 91 8.08 -8.36 14.84
CA SER A 91 7.40 -7.58 15.88
C SER A 91 7.75 -6.10 15.85
N ILE A 92 8.96 -5.73 15.40
CA ILE A 92 9.43 -4.34 15.32
C ILE A 92 9.32 -3.80 13.89
N ALA A 93 9.76 -4.58 12.90
CA ALA A 93 9.83 -4.13 11.51
C ALA A 93 8.43 -3.88 10.91
N TYR A 94 7.45 -4.69 11.23
CA TYR A 94 6.12 -4.60 10.66
C TYR A 94 5.31 -3.37 11.11
N PRO A 95 5.24 -3.02 12.42
CA PRO A 95 4.60 -1.79 12.87
C PRO A 95 5.26 -0.53 12.29
N ILE A 96 6.60 -0.50 12.26
CA ILE A 96 7.35 0.64 11.71
C ILE A 96 7.05 0.82 10.21
N ALA A 97 7.10 -0.25 9.41
CA ALA A 97 6.82 -0.19 7.99
C ALA A 97 5.39 0.29 7.68
N ARG A 98 4.42 0.08 8.57
CA ARG A 98 3.05 0.55 8.42
C ARG A 98 2.81 1.97 8.95
N ALA A 99 3.50 2.37 9.99
CA ALA A 99 3.39 3.70 10.57
C ALA A 99 4.09 4.78 9.70
N MET A 100 5.25 4.44 9.12
CA MET A 100 6.08 5.39 8.37
C MET A 100 5.36 6.07 7.20
N PRO A 101 4.58 5.40 6.33
CA PRO A 101 3.87 6.06 5.25
C PRO A 101 2.90 7.14 5.74
N ILE A 102 2.23 6.92 6.87
CA ILE A 102 1.28 7.89 7.45
C ILE A 102 2.04 9.14 7.89
N ILE A 103 3.16 8.97 8.58
CA ILE A 103 4.02 10.07 9.06
C ILE A 103 4.61 10.85 7.87
N ILE A 104 5.11 10.13 6.86
CA ILE A 104 5.71 10.74 5.67
C ILE A 104 4.67 11.55 4.90
N VAL A 105 3.47 11.01 4.68
CA VAL A 105 2.39 11.72 3.97
C VAL A 105 2.02 13.00 4.71
N LEU A 106 1.84 12.96 6.03
CA LEU A 106 1.54 14.15 6.82
C LEU A 106 2.67 15.18 6.73
N ALA A 107 3.93 14.76 6.84
CA ALA A 107 5.09 15.64 6.71
C ALA A 107 5.16 16.31 5.32
N VAL A 108 4.93 15.53 4.25
CA VAL A 108 4.93 16.05 2.87
C VAL A 108 3.80 17.04 2.65
N VAL A 109 2.59 16.78 3.14
CA VAL A 109 1.44 17.70 3.00
C VAL A 109 1.73 19.02 3.71
N VAL A 110 2.32 18.98 4.91
CA VAL A 110 2.76 20.20 5.63
C VAL A 110 3.86 20.92 4.87
N TYR A 111 4.87 20.20 4.38
CA TYR A 111 5.98 20.78 3.63
C TYR A 111 5.52 21.46 2.33
N LEU A 112 4.51 20.94 1.66
CA LEU A 112 3.90 21.53 0.47
C LEU A 112 2.98 22.73 0.78
N GLY A 113 2.91 23.18 2.03
CA GLY A 113 2.09 24.31 2.44
C GLY A 113 0.58 24.05 2.40
N ARG A 114 0.17 22.77 2.42
CA ARG A 114 -1.24 22.34 2.39
C ARG A 114 -1.75 21.90 3.75
N ALA A 115 -1.23 22.49 4.81
CA ALA A 115 -1.63 22.17 6.18
C ALA A 115 -3.12 22.43 6.45
N ASP A 116 -3.74 23.34 5.69
CA ASP A 116 -5.17 23.64 5.69
C ASP A 116 -6.05 22.45 5.26
N GLN A 117 -5.48 21.52 4.49
CA GLN A 117 -6.18 20.28 4.07
C GLN A 117 -6.14 19.19 5.16
N ILE A 118 -5.35 19.37 6.21
CA ILE A 118 -5.23 18.41 7.31
C ILE A 118 -6.25 18.78 8.38
N SER A 119 -7.32 17.98 8.49
CA SER A 119 -8.28 18.16 9.57
C SER A 119 -7.70 17.65 10.91
N LEU A 120 -8.15 18.23 12.02
CA LEU A 120 -7.80 17.74 13.35
C LEU A 120 -8.16 16.25 13.52
N GLN A 121 -9.27 15.82 12.93
CA GLN A 121 -9.70 14.42 12.93
C GLN A 121 -8.69 13.51 12.20
N SER A 122 -8.11 13.97 11.09
CA SER A 122 -7.07 13.22 10.37
C SER A 122 -5.81 13.07 11.19
N VAL A 123 -5.40 14.11 11.90
CA VAL A 123 -4.23 14.07 12.79
C VAL A 123 -4.46 13.12 13.95
N LEU A 124 -5.60 13.24 14.63
CA LEU A 124 -5.95 12.37 15.76
C LEU A 124 -6.09 10.91 15.32
N GLY A 125 -6.73 10.65 14.19
CA GLY A 125 -6.86 9.31 13.63
C GLY A 125 -5.50 8.70 13.27
N SER A 126 -4.62 9.47 12.64
CA SER A 126 -3.25 9.03 12.31
C SER A 126 -2.43 8.76 13.57
N ALA A 127 -2.51 9.63 14.56
CA ALA A 127 -1.81 9.46 15.84
C ALA A 127 -2.28 8.20 16.59
N LEU A 128 -3.58 7.93 16.60
CA LEU A 128 -4.15 6.71 17.20
C LEU A 128 -3.67 5.46 16.48
N VAL A 129 -3.66 5.46 15.14
CA VAL A 129 -3.17 4.31 14.35
C VAL A 129 -1.69 4.07 14.60
N VAL A 130 -0.86 5.11 14.58
CA VAL A 130 0.58 5.00 14.86
C VAL A 130 0.82 4.51 16.28
N PHE A 131 0.12 5.07 17.26
CA PHE A 131 0.23 4.64 18.65
C PHE A 131 -0.13 3.16 18.83
N TRP A 132 -1.24 2.74 18.23
CA TRP A 132 -1.68 1.33 18.31
C TRP A 132 -0.69 0.38 17.64
N LEU A 133 -0.15 0.76 16.47
CA LEU A 133 0.86 -0.04 15.75
C LEU A 133 2.20 -0.17 16.49
N LEU A 134 2.54 0.79 17.35
CA LEU A 134 3.79 0.77 18.12
C LEU A 134 3.62 0.08 19.49
N TYR A 135 2.38 -0.06 19.96
CA TYR A 135 2.10 -0.67 21.26
C TYR A 135 1.87 -2.18 21.18
N ASP A 136 1.51 -2.69 20.00
CA ASP A 136 1.19 -4.11 19.76
C ASP A 136 2.46 -4.86 19.31
#